data_457bfb69833b07a84976e32c0818aeaf
#
_entry.id   457bfb69833b07a84976e32c0818aeaf
#
_cell.length_a   1.000
_cell.length_b   1.000
_cell.length_c   1.000
_cell.angle_alpha   90.00
_cell.angle_beta   90.00
_cell.angle_gamma   90.00
#
_symmetry.space_group_name_H-M   'P 1'
#
loop_
_entity.id
_entity.type
_entity.pdbx_description
1 polymer ?
#
loop_
_entity_poly.entity_id
_entity_poly.type
_entity_poly.pdbx_seq_one_letter_code
_entity_poly.pdbx_strand_id
1 'polypeptide(L)'
;MLNQHKVFSAGVHGERLVHVLSGRYLATLATRNGDGSIHQAVVWFLESDGAILIATSAATRKAQNAARDPAASVLIDTRGSGELRGVAASGSIEIVRGDEARALNETVWSKYLTDQGLEDPEVGGAIRANDDITLHFCPDLPWRTWGTDSDFGGAFGRPGTSYALDA
;
A
#
# COMPACT_ATOMS: atom_id res chain seq x y z
N MET A 1 2.31 11.61 -21.33
CA MET A 1 3.39 11.69 -20.32
C MET A 1 3.01 12.75 -19.30
N LEU A 2 2.32 12.40 -18.24
CA LEU A 2 2.05 13.29 -17.11
C LEU A 2 3.31 13.36 -16.25
N ASN A 3 3.75 14.56 -16.01
CA ASN A 3 5.02 14.91 -15.40
C ASN A 3 5.07 14.41 -13.95
N GLN A 4 5.82 13.33 -13.66
CA GLN A 4 5.97 12.67 -12.34
C GLN A 4 6.35 13.64 -11.21
N HIS A 5 6.90 14.82 -11.52
CA HIS A 5 7.31 15.81 -10.52
C HIS A 5 6.19 16.63 -9.89
N LYS A 6 4.93 16.49 -10.32
CA LYS A 6 3.82 17.30 -9.78
C LYS A 6 3.05 16.65 -8.62
N VAL A 7 3.23 15.36 -8.38
CA VAL A 7 2.48 14.62 -7.33
C VAL A 7 3.14 14.76 -5.95
N PHE A 8 4.44 14.96 -5.93
CA PHE A 8 5.22 15.09 -4.70
C PHE A 8 5.64 16.56 -4.53
N SER A 9 4.82 17.35 -3.84
CA SER A 9 5.22 18.71 -3.47
C SER A 9 6.50 18.68 -2.64
N ALA A 10 7.48 19.50 -3.02
CA ALA A 10 8.74 19.65 -2.31
C ALA A 10 8.48 20.05 -0.84
N GLY A 11 9.21 19.43 0.10
CA GLY A 11 9.15 19.69 1.53
C GLY A 11 9.03 18.42 2.36
N VAL A 12 9.03 18.55 3.68
CA VAL A 12 8.98 17.43 4.66
C VAL A 12 7.85 16.44 4.37
N HIS A 13 6.71 16.91 3.89
CA HIS A 13 5.59 16.03 3.52
C HIS A 13 5.87 15.19 2.27
N GLY A 14 6.54 15.75 1.27
CA GLY A 14 6.94 15.02 0.06
C GLY A 14 7.99 13.96 0.34
N GLU A 15 8.99 14.27 1.16
CA GLU A 15 10.03 13.34 1.57
C GLU A 15 9.46 12.15 2.37
N ARG A 16 8.51 12.41 3.28
CA ARG A 16 7.81 11.35 4.02
C ARG A 16 7.02 10.44 3.09
N LEU A 17 6.28 11.03 2.16
CA LEU A 17 5.50 10.28 1.20
C LEU A 17 6.39 9.35 0.39
N VAL A 18 7.48 9.86 -0.19
CA VAL A 18 8.46 9.07 -0.93
C VAL A 18 9.04 7.95 -0.06
N HIS A 19 9.48 8.26 1.18
CA HIS A 19 10.06 7.28 2.10
C HIS A 19 9.10 6.13 2.39
N VAL A 20 7.84 6.44 2.71
CA VAL A 20 6.85 5.41 3.05
C VAL A 20 6.44 4.60 1.81
N LEU A 21 6.24 5.25 0.66
CA LEU A 21 5.81 4.55 -0.56
C LEU A 21 6.91 3.68 -1.18
N SER A 22 8.17 4.08 -1.09
CA SER A 22 9.31 3.28 -1.59
C SER A 22 9.70 2.13 -0.67
N GLY A 23 9.37 2.21 0.63
CA GLY A 23 9.73 1.20 1.62
C GLY A 23 8.99 -0.13 1.46
N ARG A 24 9.55 -1.20 2.01
CA ARG A 24 8.94 -2.56 2.04
C ARG A 24 7.93 -2.68 3.20
N TYR A 25 7.02 -1.74 3.30
CA TYR A 25 5.95 -1.77 4.29
C TYR A 25 4.72 -2.48 3.73
N LEU A 26 3.74 -2.74 4.59
CA LEU A 26 2.45 -3.27 4.20
C LEU A 26 1.43 -2.13 4.13
N ALA A 27 0.50 -2.24 3.21
CA ALA A 27 -0.65 -1.34 3.13
C ALA A 27 -1.88 -1.97 3.78
N THR A 28 -2.71 -1.15 4.42
CA THR A 28 -4.08 -1.51 4.77
C THR A 28 -5.01 -0.92 3.72
N LEU A 29 -5.65 -1.79 2.96
CA LEU A 29 -6.68 -1.42 1.98
C LEU A 29 -8.05 -1.56 2.63
N ALA A 30 -8.84 -0.48 2.63
CA ALA A 30 -10.23 -0.47 3.07
C ALA A 30 -11.17 -0.37 1.87
N THR A 31 -12.16 -1.26 1.82
CA THR A 31 -13.20 -1.33 0.79
C THR A 31 -14.58 -1.52 1.44
N ARG A 32 -15.67 -1.18 0.74
CA ARG A 32 -17.02 -1.27 1.27
C ARG A 32 -17.68 -2.59 0.89
N ASN A 33 -18.19 -3.32 1.88
CA ASN A 33 -19.04 -4.49 1.69
C ASN A 33 -20.43 -4.12 1.14
N GLY A 34 -21.15 -5.11 0.60
CA GLY A 34 -22.51 -4.91 0.07
C GLY A 34 -23.53 -4.46 1.10
N ASP A 35 -23.31 -4.76 2.38
CA ASP A 35 -24.13 -4.33 3.51
C ASP A 35 -23.74 -2.93 4.05
N GLY A 36 -22.76 -2.27 3.42
CA GLY A 36 -22.25 -0.96 3.82
C GLY A 36 -21.15 -1.00 4.89
N SER A 37 -20.85 -2.14 5.49
CA SER A 37 -19.74 -2.30 6.43
C SER A 37 -18.39 -2.16 5.72
N ILE A 38 -17.33 -1.87 6.49
CA ILE A 38 -15.98 -1.71 5.94
C ILE A 38 -15.21 -3.02 6.07
N HIS A 39 -14.65 -3.48 4.96
CA HIS A 39 -13.67 -4.56 4.92
C HIS A 39 -12.27 -3.97 4.85
N GLN A 40 -11.38 -4.44 5.71
CA GLN A 40 -9.96 -4.07 5.70
C GLN A 40 -9.09 -5.30 5.43
N ALA A 41 -8.05 -5.13 4.62
CA ALA A 41 -7.09 -6.17 4.31
C ALA A 41 -5.68 -5.59 4.32
N VAL A 42 -4.75 -6.33 4.94
CA VAL A 42 -3.32 -6.05 4.83
C VAL A 42 -2.83 -6.64 3.50
N VAL A 43 -2.10 -5.85 2.72
CA VAL A 43 -1.68 -6.20 1.36
C VAL A 43 -0.25 -5.75 1.08
N TRP A 44 0.42 -6.46 0.18
CA TRP A 44 1.61 -5.95 -0.51
C TRP A 44 1.20 -4.89 -1.52
N PHE A 45 2.07 -3.93 -1.74
CA PHE A 45 1.81 -2.84 -2.67
C PHE A 45 3.09 -2.38 -3.38
N LEU A 46 2.91 -1.79 -4.54
CA LEU A 46 3.95 -1.04 -5.24
C LEU A 46 3.37 0.33 -5.63
N GLU A 47 4.11 1.41 -5.37
CA GLU A 47 3.78 2.70 -5.96
C GLU A 47 4.32 2.76 -7.39
N SER A 48 3.50 3.17 -8.31
CA SER A 48 3.85 3.38 -9.72
C SER A 48 3.05 4.55 -10.28
N ASP A 49 3.74 5.55 -10.79
CA ASP A 49 3.15 6.73 -11.44
C ASP A 49 2.06 7.45 -10.62
N GLY A 50 2.22 7.46 -9.30
CA GLY A 50 1.28 8.09 -8.37
C GLY A 50 0.11 7.20 -7.94
N ALA A 51 -0.01 6.01 -8.48
CA ALA A 51 -0.99 5.00 -8.10
C ALA A 51 -0.38 3.93 -7.17
N ILE A 52 -1.23 3.14 -6.54
CA ILE A 52 -0.84 1.98 -5.73
C ILE A 52 -1.33 0.70 -6.43
N LEU A 53 -0.39 -0.15 -6.80
CA LEU A 53 -0.65 -1.46 -7.39
C LEU A 53 -0.70 -2.52 -6.29
N ILE A 54 -1.71 -3.39 -6.33
CA ILE A 54 -1.92 -4.47 -5.37
C ILE A 54 -2.26 -5.75 -6.14
N ALA A 55 -1.35 -6.73 -6.11
CA ALA A 55 -1.59 -8.06 -6.67
C ALA A 55 -2.59 -8.84 -5.81
N THR A 56 -3.58 -9.48 -6.42
CA THR A 56 -4.56 -10.29 -5.70
C THR A 56 -5.40 -11.16 -6.62
N SER A 57 -6.19 -12.06 -6.03
CA SER A 57 -7.19 -12.84 -6.79
C SER A 57 -8.53 -12.11 -6.89
N ALA A 58 -9.19 -12.25 -8.05
CA ALA A 58 -10.57 -11.82 -8.30
C ALA A 58 -11.58 -12.43 -7.31
N ALA A 59 -11.27 -13.58 -6.73
CA ALA A 59 -12.11 -14.27 -5.75
C ALA A 59 -12.09 -13.62 -4.36
N THR A 60 -11.14 -12.73 -4.08
CA THR A 60 -11.00 -12.11 -2.76
C THR A 60 -12.10 -11.09 -2.48
N ARG A 61 -12.45 -10.92 -1.19
CA ARG A 61 -13.48 -9.95 -0.76
C ARG A 61 -13.17 -8.53 -1.23
N LYS A 62 -11.92 -8.09 -1.10
CA LYS A 62 -11.49 -6.75 -1.53
C LYS A 62 -11.68 -6.54 -3.04
N ALA A 63 -11.42 -7.55 -3.86
CA ALA A 63 -11.61 -7.48 -5.30
C ALA A 63 -13.10 -7.44 -5.68
N GLN A 64 -13.94 -8.27 -5.04
CA GLN A 64 -15.39 -8.28 -5.23
C GLN A 64 -16.02 -6.95 -4.78
N ASN A 65 -15.52 -6.37 -3.69
CA ASN A 65 -15.96 -5.06 -3.22
C ASN A 65 -15.61 -3.97 -4.24
N ALA A 66 -14.35 -3.92 -4.72
CA ALA A 66 -13.89 -2.95 -5.71
C ALA A 66 -14.65 -3.06 -7.05
N ALA A 67 -15.01 -4.27 -7.46
CA ALA A 67 -15.82 -4.49 -8.67
C ALA A 67 -17.24 -3.93 -8.56
N ARG A 68 -17.81 -3.85 -7.36
CA ARG A 68 -19.14 -3.31 -7.10
C ARG A 68 -19.11 -1.82 -6.80
N ASP A 69 -18.16 -1.37 -6.00
CA ASP A 69 -17.97 0.01 -5.57
C ASP A 69 -16.46 0.31 -5.56
N PRO A 70 -15.97 1.13 -6.51
CA PRO A 70 -14.54 1.37 -6.64
C PRO A 70 -13.98 2.25 -5.51
N ALA A 71 -14.81 2.90 -4.70
CA ALA A 71 -14.37 3.77 -3.63
C ALA A 71 -13.59 2.98 -2.56
N ALA A 72 -12.38 3.46 -2.26
CA ALA A 72 -11.49 2.81 -1.33
C ALA A 72 -10.62 3.81 -0.57
N SER A 73 -9.93 3.34 0.46
CA SER A 73 -8.85 4.10 1.07
C SER A 73 -7.66 3.19 1.37
N VAL A 74 -6.47 3.78 1.31
CA VAL A 74 -5.20 3.11 1.62
C VAL A 74 -4.51 3.84 2.75
N LEU A 75 -3.98 3.07 3.69
CA LEU A 75 -3.10 3.53 4.77
C LEU A 75 -1.83 2.68 4.72
N ILE A 76 -0.68 3.35 4.72
CA ILE A 76 0.63 2.71 4.75
C ILE A 76 1.43 3.37 5.87
N ASP A 77 2.03 2.58 6.74
CA ASP A 77 2.85 3.09 7.83
C ASP A 77 4.13 2.25 8.04
N THR A 78 5.06 2.84 8.78
CA THR A 78 6.38 2.25 9.06
C THR A 78 6.40 1.38 10.31
N ARG A 79 5.26 0.85 10.72
CA ARG A 79 5.07 -0.03 11.88
C ARG A 79 6.10 -1.17 11.88
N GLY A 80 6.81 -1.35 12.99
CA GLY A 80 7.86 -2.36 13.12
C GLY A 80 9.27 -1.92 12.71
N SER A 81 9.46 -0.71 12.13
CA SER A 81 10.77 -0.18 11.77
C SER A 81 11.46 0.66 12.84
N GLY A 82 10.80 0.91 13.98
CA GLY A 82 11.27 1.84 15.01
C GLY A 82 11.00 3.32 14.71
N GLU A 83 10.48 3.63 13.52
CA GLU A 83 10.03 4.96 13.13
C GLU A 83 8.50 4.98 13.04
N LEU A 84 7.87 6.04 13.51
CA LEU A 84 6.43 6.22 13.36
C LEU A 84 6.15 7.24 12.26
N ARG A 85 5.94 6.77 11.07
CA ARG A 85 5.53 7.56 9.89
C ARG A 85 4.41 6.86 9.17
N GLY A 86 3.58 7.62 8.49
CA GLY A 86 2.54 7.03 7.68
C GLY A 86 1.95 7.98 6.66
N VAL A 87 1.25 7.39 5.73
CA VAL A 87 0.53 8.09 4.67
C VAL A 87 -0.84 7.45 4.47
N ALA A 88 -1.84 8.24 4.13
CA ALA A 88 -3.16 7.74 3.79
C ALA A 88 -3.77 8.56 2.66
N ALA A 89 -4.56 7.91 1.83
CA ALA A 89 -5.38 8.54 0.81
C ALA A 89 -6.72 7.82 0.67
N SER A 90 -7.75 8.56 0.32
CA SER A 90 -8.96 8.03 -0.30
C SER A 90 -8.79 8.06 -1.81
N GLY A 91 -9.56 7.26 -2.53
CA GLY A 91 -9.49 7.20 -3.98
C GLY A 91 -10.39 6.13 -4.54
N SER A 92 -10.10 5.72 -5.75
CA SER A 92 -10.84 4.69 -6.47
C SER A 92 -9.92 3.57 -6.96
N ILE A 93 -10.50 2.38 -7.14
CA ILE A 93 -9.81 1.21 -7.65
C ILE A 93 -10.29 0.92 -9.08
N GLU A 94 -9.33 0.78 -9.99
CA GLU A 94 -9.51 0.15 -11.29
C GLU A 94 -8.99 -1.29 -11.23
N ILE A 95 -9.69 -2.24 -11.88
CA ILE A 95 -9.29 -3.64 -11.88
C ILE A 95 -8.64 -3.96 -13.22
N VAL A 96 -7.33 -4.19 -13.20
CA VAL A 96 -6.55 -4.64 -14.35
C VAL A 96 -6.59 -6.16 -14.42
N ARG A 97 -6.65 -6.73 -15.64
CA ARG A 97 -6.82 -8.17 -15.88
C ARG A 97 -5.89 -8.65 -16.98
N GLY A 98 -5.77 -9.99 -17.12
CA GLY A 98 -5.05 -10.62 -18.21
C GLY A 98 -3.53 -10.41 -18.15
N ASP A 99 -2.89 -10.29 -19.32
CA ASP A 99 -1.42 -10.21 -19.41
C ASP A 99 -0.86 -8.96 -18.78
N GLU A 100 -1.57 -7.84 -18.84
CA GLU A 100 -1.20 -6.61 -18.17
C GLU A 100 -1.17 -6.79 -16.65
N ALA A 101 -2.19 -7.39 -16.05
CA ALA A 101 -2.20 -7.69 -14.63
C ALA A 101 -1.05 -8.61 -14.22
N ARG A 102 -0.75 -9.63 -15.03
CA ARG A 102 0.37 -10.53 -14.78
C ARG A 102 1.71 -9.77 -14.72
N ALA A 103 1.94 -8.88 -15.68
CA ALA A 103 3.16 -8.08 -15.72
C ALA A 103 3.26 -7.12 -14.50
N LEU A 104 2.16 -6.46 -14.12
CA LEU A 104 2.11 -5.59 -12.95
C LEU A 104 2.30 -6.38 -11.65
N ASN A 105 1.70 -7.55 -11.52
CA ASN A 105 1.82 -8.40 -10.33
C ASN A 105 3.27 -8.86 -10.11
N GLU A 106 4.01 -9.23 -11.18
CA GLU A 106 5.45 -9.54 -11.08
C GLU A 106 6.23 -8.36 -10.48
N THR A 107 5.93 -7.13 -10.86
CA THR A 107 6.61 -5.95 -10.29
C THR A 107 6.26 -5.73 -8.82
N VAL A 108 5.01 -5.99 -8.41
CA VAL A 108 4.59 -5.92 -7.01
C VAL A 108 5.34 -6.96 -6.18
N TRP A 109 5.42 -8.21 -6.64
CA TRP A 109 6.09 -9.29 -5.90
C TRP A 109 7.60 -9.07 -5.79
N SER A 110 8.24 -8.56 -6.83
CA SER A 110 9.68 -8.25 -6.84
C SER A 110 10.09 -7.21 -5.79
N LYS A 111 9.15 -6.40 -5.30
CA LYS A 111 9.42 -5.50 -4.16
C LYS A 111 9.62 -6.27 -2.85
N TYR A 112 9.00 -7.44 -2.67
CA TYR A 112 8.96 -8.19 -1.41
C TYR A 112 9.76 -9.48 -1.43
N LEU A 113 9.89 -10.11 -2.58
CA LEU A 113 10.57 -11.38 -2.75
C LEU A 113 11.88 -11.20 -3.49
N THR A 114 12.83 -12.07 -3.20
CA THR A 114 14.06 -12.23 -4.00
C THR A 114 13.75 -13.03 -5.28
N ASP A 115 14.65 -12.98 -6.26
CA ASP A 115 14.51 -13.77 -7.49
C ASP A 115 14.36 -15.27 -7.15
N GLN A 116 15.15 -15.79 -6.20
CA GLN A 116 15.02 -17.16 -5.72
C GLN A 116 13.62 -17.45 -5.14
N GLY A 117 13.03 -16.51 -4.38
CA GLY A 117 11.66 -16.66 -3.84
C GLY A 117 10.60 -16.63 -4.93
N LEU A 118 10.81 -15.85 -5.98
CA LEU A 118 9.92 -15.81 -7.14
C LEU A 118 10.02 -17.09 -8.00
N GLU A 119 11.20 -17.69 -8.08
CA GLU A 119 11.43 -18.95 -8.81
C GLU A 119 10.98 -20.19 -8.02
N ASP A 120 10.83 -20.09 -6.70
CA ASP A 120 10.40 -21.19 -5.84
C ASP A 120 8.96 -21.63 -6.18
N PRO A 121 8.72 -22.94 -6.47
CA PRO A 121 7.39 -23.42 -6.82
C PRO A 121 6.34 -23.28 -5.71
N GLU A 122 6.75 -23.37 -4.44
CA GLU A 122 5.83 -23.27 -3.30
C GLU A 122 5.48 -21.82 -2.96
N VAL A 123 6.38 -20.88 -3.22
CA VAL A 123 6.19 -19.44 -2.96
C VAL A 123 5.74 -18.74 -4.22
N GLY A 124 6.63 -18.57 -5.20
CA GLY A 124 6.34 -17.84 -6.44
C GLY A 124 5.29 -18.55 -7.29
N GLY A 125 5.31 -19.88 -7.34
CA GLY A 125 4.28 -20.67 -8.02
C GLY A 125 2.89 -20.51 -7.43
N ALA A 126 2.77 -20.51 -6.09
CA ALA A 126 1.50 -20.33 -5.39
C ALA A 126 0.90 -18.93 -5.61
N ILE A 127 1.74 -17.88 -5.59
CA ILE A 127 1.25 -16.50 -5.83
C ILE A 127 0.76 -16.36 -7.28
N ARG A 128 1.52 -16.83 -8.27
CA ARG A 128 1.13 -16.77 -9.68
C ARG A 128 -0.14 -17.55 -9.98
N ALA A 129 -0.38 -18.65 -9.27
CA ALA A 129 -1.59 -19.45 -9.43
C ALA A 129 -2.84 -18.78 -8.84
N ASN A 130 -2.68 -17.89 -7.87
CA ASN A 130 -3.79 -17.30 -7.14
C ASN A 130 -4.05 -15.83 -7.50
N ASP A 131 -3.03 -15.05 -7.81
CA ASP A 131 -3.16 -13.61 -8.07
C ASP A 131 -3.36 -13.36 -9.57
N ASP A 132 -4.62 -13.31 -10.00
CA ASP A 132 -5.05 -13.21 -11.41
C ASP A 132 -5.43 -11.79 -11.84
N ILE A 133 -5.45 -10.84 -10.92
CA ILE A 133 -5.75 -9.43 -11.18
C ILE A 133 -4.80 -8.49 -10.43
N THR A 134 -4.73 -7.24 -10.90
CA THR A 134 -4.14 -6.12 -10.16
C THR A 134 -5.22 -5.12 -9.78
N LEU A 135 -5.29 -4.74 -8.50
CA LEU A 135 -6.05 -3.57 -8.09
C LEU A 135 -5.15 -2.35 -8.27
N HIS A 136 -5.54 -1.45 -9.16
CA HIS A 136 -4.89 -0.19 -9.44
C HIS A 136 -5.62 0.91 -8.68
N PHE A 137 -5.11 1.27 -7.49
CA PHE A 137 -5.70 2.30 -6.66
C PHE A 137 -5.17 3.68 -7.08
N CYS A 138 -6.08 4.53 -7.57
CA CYS A 138 -5.83 5.91 -7.93
C CYS A 138 -6.22 6.83 -6.77
N PRO A 139 -5.25 7.46 -6.07
CA PRO A 139 -5.55 8.30 -4.92
C PRO A 139 -6.17 9.64 -5.34
N ASP A 140 -7.13 10.10 -4.56
CA ASP A 140 -7.53 11.50 -4.57
C ASP A 140 -6.45 12.32 -3.85
N LEU A 141 -5.89 13.30 -4.53
CA LEU A 141 -4.82 14.12 -3.96
C LEU A 141 -5.38 15.28 -3.13
N PRO A 142 -4.65 15.74 -2.11
CA PRO A 142 -3.32 15.30 -1.66
C PRO A 142 -3.36 14.11 -0.70
N TRP A 143 -2.25 13.35 -0.64
CA TRP A 143 -2.01 12.38 0.42
C TRP A 143 -1.95 13.06 1.78
N ARG A 144 -2.51 12.43 2.80
CA ARG A 144 -2.29 12.80 4.20
C ARG A 144 -1.04 12.10 4.71
N THR A 145 -0.15 12.85 5.36
CA THR A 145 1.10 12.32 5.92
C THR A 145 1.21 12.66 7.39
N TRP A 146 1.82 11.79 8.18
CA TRP A 146 2.17 12.04 9.58
C TRP A 146 3.51 11.40 9.95
N GLY A 147 4.11 11.85 11.06
CA GLY A 147 5.35 11.28 11.58
C GLY A 147 5.78 11.92 12.90
N THR A 148 6.61 11.18 13.64
CA THR A 148 7.08 11.57 14.98
C THR A 148 7.97 12.82 15.01
N ASP A 149 8.56 13.16 13.88
CA ASP A 149 9.46 14.31 13.75
C ASP A 149 8.74 15.68 13.78
N SER A 150 7.40 15.73 13.67
CA SER A 150 6.65 16.98 13.69
C SER A 150 5.54 17.04 14.75
N ASP A 151 4.78 15.95 14.91
CA ASP A 151 3.52 16.01 15.66
C ASP A 151 3.63 15.41 17.07
N PHE A 152 4.52 14.42 17.26
CA PHE A 152 4.71 13.71 18.53
C PHE A 152 6.17 13.54 18.92
N GLY A 153 7.11 14.07 18.15
CA GLY A 153 8.55 13.83 18.30
C GLY A 153 9.15 14.18 19.66
N GLY A 154 8.42 14.91 20.50
CA GLY A 154 8.83 15.18 21.85
C GLY A 154 8.38 14.15 22.89
N ALA A 155 7.28 13.42 22.63
CA ALA A 155 6.66 12.57 23.65
C ALA A 155 7.04 11.08 23.51
N PHE A 156 7.06 10.55 22.28
CA PHE A 156 7.28 9.12 22.04
C PHE A 156 8.70 8.73 21.63
N GLY A 157 9.55 9.69 21.26
CA GLY A 157 10.88 9.41 20.71
C GLY A 157 12.05 9.73 21.63
N ARG A 158 11.84 10.10 22.89
CA ARG A 158 12.94 10.36 23.84
C ARG A 158 13.42 9.04 24.45
N PRO A 159 14.71 8.68 24.34
CA PRO A 159 15.27 7.56 25.07
C PRO A 159 14.99 7.73 26.57
N GLY A 160 14.40 6.72 27.21
CA GLY A 160 14.09 6.71 28.63
C GLY A 160 12.72 7.24 29.03
N THR A 161 11.87 7.66 28.09
CA THR A 161 10.45 7.97 28.34
C THR A 161 9.58 7.01 27.53
N SER A 162 9.42 5.78 27.97
CA SER A 162 8.44 4.87 27.39
C SER A 162 7.10 5.10 28.08
N TYR A 163 6.13 5.62 27.34
CA TYR A 163 4.72 5.56 27.71
C TYR A 163 4.02 4.35 27.07
N ALA A 164 4.76 3.53 26.33
CA ALA A 164 4.27 2.28 25.81
C ALA A 164 4.23 1.26 26.96
N LEU A 165 3.16 0.49 27.03
CA LEU A 165 3.11 -0.69 27.89
C LEU A 165 4.17 -1.68 27.41
N ASP A 166 4.96 -2.21 28.33
CA ASP A 166 5.88 -3.30 28.04
C ASP A 166 5.07 -4.47 27.45
N ALA A 167 5.50 -4.96 26.29
CA ALA A 167 4.85 -6.05 25.58
C ALA A 167 5.17 -7.40 26.23
#